data_3fdc7915ad7e8d39e8361c44040595da
#
_entry.id   3fdc7915ad7e8d39e8361c44040595da
#
_cell.length_a   1.000
_cell.length_b   1.000
_cell.length_c   1.000
_cell.angle_alpha   90.00
_cell.angle_beta   90.00
_cell.angle_gamma   90.00
#
_symmetry.space_group_name_H-M   'P 1'
#
loop_
_entity.id
_entity.type
_entity.pdbx_description
1 polymer ?
#
loop_
_entity_poly.entity_id
_entity_poly.type
_entity_poly.pdbx_seq_one_letter_code
_entity_poly.pdbx_strand_id
1 'polypeptide(L)'
;MSEHRPLRRMLLTVEYDGTAYSGWQRQYNGLAVQQVLEETLTRACGEKIAITGASRTDAGVHALGQACHFDTHSAIPPHKYPFVLNTMLPRDIRVHTGREVPPDFHARFMTGGKTYTYRIINSRHGSALKRNTHLHVPVPLDTAPMERAAQTLLGQHDFAAFQASGGTAKTTVRTMRSVSLTRAEDEITFILEGDAFLYNRVRIIVGTLIEIGHGRRGEDAFLRAYETSDRLALGVTAPPHGLELTKVHYPEAAFIRPEDIRWHEE
;
A
#
# COMPACT_ATOMS: atom_id res chain seq x y z
N MET A 1 -38.02 -8.82 21.58
CA MET A 1 -37.78 -7.53 20.90
C MET A 1 -36.28 -7.43 20.67
N SER A 2 -35.81 -7.60 19.45
CA SER A 2 -34.37 -7.40 19.17
C SER A 2 -34.09 -5.89 19.24
N GLU A 3 -33.36 -5.46 20.27
CA GLU A 3 -32.83 -4.11 20.32
C GLU A 3 -32.02 -3.87 19.02
N HIS A 4 -32.51 -2.94 18.20
CA HIS A 4 -31.80 -2.53 16.99
C HIS A 4 -30.54 -1.78 17.45
N ARG A 5 -29.40 -2.47 17.45
CA ARG A 5 -28.11 -1.85 17.78
C ARG A 5 -27.79 -0.76 16.75
N PRO A 6 -27.20 0.36 17.20
CA PRO A 6 -26.83 1.44 16.28
C PRO A 6 -25.80 0.94 15.26
N LEU A 7 -25.85 1.49 14.05
CA LEU A 7 -24.83 1.26 13.04
C LEU A 7 -23.53 1.94 13.46
N ARG A 8 -22.44 1.22 13.41
CA ARG A 8 -21.10 1.69 13.80
C ARG A 8 -20.14 1.52 12.65
N ARG A 9 -19.28 2.50 12.40
CA ARG A 9 -18.20 2.37 11.42
C ARG A 9 -16.90 1.96 12.09
N MET A 10 -16.34 0.87 11.58
CA MET A 10 -15.12 0.27 12.10
C MET A 10 -13.97 0.46 11.10
N LEU A 11 -12.79 0.80 11.62
CA LEU A 11 -11.52 0.82 10.87
C LEU A 11 -10.63 -0.30 11.38
N LEU A 12 -10.10 -1.12 10.46
CA LEU A 12 -9.10 -2.16 10.75
C LEU A 12 -7.78 -1.81 10.10
N THR A 13 -6.68 -2.19 10.77
CA THR A 13 -5.34 -2.29 10.16
C THR A 13 -5.04 -3.76 9.89
N VAL A 14 -4.65 -4.05 8.65
CA VAL A 14 -4.50 -5.42 8.15
C VAL A 14 -3.12 -5.62 7.54
N GLU A 15 -2.46 -6.71 7.94
CA GLU A 15 -1.25 -7.23 7.34
C GLU A 15 -1.58 -8.45 6.49
N TYR A 16 -0.90 -8.61 5.35
CA TYR A 16 -0.99 -9.84 4.55
C TYR A 16 0.26 -10.13 3.71
N ASP A 17 0.58 -11.41 3.61
CA ASP A 17 1.43 -11.95 2.56
C ASP A 17 0.60 -12.09 1.27
N GLY A 18 0.89 -11.27 0.28
CA GLY A 18 0.15 -11.23 -0.99
C GLY A 18 0.43 -12.37 -1.96
N THR A 19 1.39 -13.25 -1.66
CA THR A 19 1.90 -14.28 -2.58
C THR A 19 0.80 -15.16 -3.16
N ALA A 20 -0.18 -15.55 -2.35
CA ALA A 20 -1.28 -16.43 -2.76
C ALA A 20 -2.52 -15.69 -3.29
N TYR A 21 -2.47 -14.35 -3.38
CA TYR A 21 -3.63 -13.53 -3.69
C TYR A 21 -3.51 -12.80 -5.01
N SER A 22 -4.65 -12.65 -5.69
CA SER A 22 -4.79 -11.82 -6.89
C SER A 22 -4.90 -10.33 -6.56
N GLY A 23 -4.23 -9.89 -5.49
CA GLY A 23 -4.23 -8.55 -4.96
C GLY A 23 -5.31 -8.29 -3.90
N TRP A 24 -5.47 -7.01 -3.56
CA TRP A 24 -6.44 -6.59 -2.55
C TRP A 24 -7.88 -6.72 -3.01
N GLN A 25 -8.21 -6.13 -4.16
CA GLN A 25 -9.60 -5.94 -4.61
C GLN A 25 -10.25 -7.24 -5.03
N ARG A 26 -11.45 -7.51 -4.47
CA ARG A 26 -12.32 -8.62 -4.91
C ARG A 26 -12.52 -8.57 -6.41
N GLN A 27 -12.33 -9.70 -7.08
CA GLN A 27 -12.45 -9.86 -8.51
C GLN A 27 -12.94 -11.27 -8.89
N TYR A 28 -13.35 -11.44 -10.14
CA TYR A 28 -13.97 -12.69 -10.59
C TYR A 28 -12.96 -13.84 -10.78
N ASN A 29 -11.72 -13.48 -11.18
CA ASN A 29 -10.74 -14.45 -11.70
C ASN A 29 -9.69 -14.88 -10.69
N GLY A 30 -9.90 -14.68 -9.39
CA GLY A 30 -8.92 -15.11 -8.39
C GLY A 30 -9.26 -14.68 -6.98
N LEU A 31 -8.68 -15.38 -6.01
CA LEU A 31 -8.87 -15.09 -4.59
C LEU A 31 -8.20 -13.77 -4.23
N ALA A 32 -8.96 -12.87 -3.62
CA ALA A 32 -8.49 -11.55 -3.18
C ALA A 32 -8.52 -11.43 -1.65
N VAL A 33 -7.62 -10.63 -1.08
CA VAL A 33 -7.57 -10.38 0.37
C VAL A 33 -8.88 -9.79 0.87
N GLN A 34 -9.49 -8.84 0.13
CA GLN A 34 -10.79 -8.26 0.45
C GLN A 34 -11.88 -9.32 0.61
N GLN A 35 -11.90 -10.31 -0.28
CA GLN A 35 -12.91 -11.38 -0.23
C GLN A 35 -12.79 -12.20 1.06
N VAL A 36 -11.59 -12.61 1.43
CA VAL A 36 -11.34 -13.42 2.64
C VAL A 36 -11.73 -12.64 3.89
N LEU A 37 -11.43 -11.34 3.93
CA LEU A 37 -11.80 -10.46 5.04
C LEU A 37 -13.33 -10.28 5.14
N GLU A 38 -14.02 -10.01 4.02
CA GLU A 38 -15.47 -9.84 3.98
C GLU A 38 -16.21 -11.11 4.44
N GLU A 39 -15.76 -12.27 3.98
CA GLU A 39 -16.34 -13.56 4.37
C GLU A 39 -16.10 -13.87 5.86
N THR A 40 -14.90 -13.53 6.37
CA THR A 40 -14.57 -13.71 7.79
C THR A 40 -15.35 -12.75 8.69
N LEU A 41 -15.43 -11.47 8.31
CA LEU A 41 -16.23 -10.46 9.02
C LEU A 41 -17.72 -10.82 9.01
N THR A 42 -18.26 -11.27 7.88
CA THR A 42 -19.65 -11.69 7.77
C THR A 42 -19.97 -12.82 8.75
N ARG A 43 -19.08 -13.80 8.89
CA ARG A 43 -19.23 -14.88 9.88
C ARG A 43 -19.10 -14.37 11.33
N ALA A 44 -18.14 -13.49 11.59
CA ALA A 44 -17.89 -12.97 12.93
C ALA A 44 -18.99 -12.04 13.43
N CYS A 45 -19.54 -11.20 12.55
CA CYS A 45 -20.59 -10.22 12.88
C CYS A 45 -22.01 -10.81 12.81
N GLY A 46 -22.21 -11.93 12.11
CA GLY A 46 -23.54 -12.52 11.86
C GLY A 46 -24.40 -11.72 10.88
N GLU A 47 -23.80 -10.82 10.11
CA GLU A 47 -24.46 -9.99 9.10
C GLU A 47 -23.55 -9.80 7.89
N LYS A 48 -24.11 -9.51 6.71
CA LYS A 48 -23.34 -9.30 5.48
C LYS A 48 -22.49 -8.04 5.60
N ILE A 49 -21.17 -8.20 5.52
CA ILE A 49 -20.20 -7.10 5.58
C ILE A 49 -19.56 -6.88 4.22
N ALA A 50 -19.48 -5.62 3.81
CA ALA A 50 -18.65 -5.16 2.70
C ALA A 50 -17.61 -4.19 3.23
N ILE A 51 -16.35 -4.33 2.77
CA ILE A 51 -15.25 -3.48 3.23
C ILE A 51 -14.77 -2.53 2.12
N THR A 52 -14.30 -1.35 2.54
CA THR A 52 -13.63 -0.39 1.66
C THR A 52 -12.19 -0.23 2.08
N GLY A 53 -11.26 -0.65 1.23
CA GLY A 53 -9.81 -0.53 1.47
C GLY A 53 -9.25 0.86 1.12
N ALA A 54 -8.21 1.26 1.83
CA ALA A 54 -7.50 2.52 1.60
C ALA A 54 -6.67 2.51 0.32
N SER A 55 -6.12 1.36 -0.04
CA SER A 55 -5.28 1.18 -1.22
C SER A 55 -5.60 -0.13 -1.93
N ARG A 56 -5.51 -0.11 -3.26
CA ARG A 56 -5.46 -1.34 -4.05
C ARG A 56 -4.01 -1.75 -4.16
N THR A 57 -3.70 -2.99 -3.82
CA THR A 57 -2.41 -3.62 -4.10
C THR A 57 -2.59 -4.64 -5.21
N ASP A 58 -1.57 -4.79 -6.06
CA ASP A 58 -1.59 -5.73 -7.18
C ASP A 58 -1.42 -7.18 -6.69
N ALA A 59 -1.65 -8.15 -7.58
CA ALA A 59 -1.37 -9.56 -7.33
C ALA A 59 0.09 -9.75 -6.88
N GLY A 60 0.30 -10.49 -5.79
CA GLY A 60 1.61 -10.76 -5.22
C GLY A 60 2.25 -9.62 -4.41
N VAL A 61 1.58 -8.47 -4.27
CA VAL A 61 2.04 -7.35 -3.43
C VAL A 61 1.57 -7.55 -1.99
N HIS A 62 2.45 -7.32 -1.03
CA HIS A 62 2.19 -7.46 0.40
C HIS A 62 1.66 -6.18 1.04
N ALA A 63 1.21 -6.28 2.27
CA ALA A 63 0.97 -5.12 3.11
C ALA A 63 1.29 -5.44 4.58
N LEU A 64 1.93 -4.51 5.26
CA LEU A 64 2.07 -4.48 6.72
C LEU A 64 0.97 -3.63 7.36
N GLY A 65 0.51 -2.59 6.66
CA GLY A 65 -0.40 -1.59 7.19
C GLY A 65 -1.51 -1.17 6.23
N GLN A 66 -2.18 -2.13 5.58
CA GLN A 66 -3.41 -1.84 4.84
C GLN A 66 -4.50 -1.41 5.82
N ALA A 67 -5.28 -0.40 5.45
CA ALA A 67 -6.42 0.05 6.22
C ALA A 67 -7.73 -0.21 5.47
N CYS A 68 -8.77 -0.64 6.18
CA CYS A 68 -10.11 -0.77 5.61
C CYS A 68 -11.18 -0.44 6.63
N HIS A 69 -12.30 0.12 6.15
CA HIS A 69 -13.46 0.38 6.99
C HIS A 69 -14.68 -0.42 6.52
N PHE A 70 -15.61 -0.64 7.45
CA PHE A 70 -16.90 -1.26 7.21
C PHE A 70 -17.92 -0.78 8.25
N ASP A 71 -19.19 -0.94 7.93
CA ASP A 71 -20.31 -0.64 8.82
C ASP A 71 -20.89 -1.93 9.39
N THR A 72 -21.31 -1.91 10.67
CA THR A 72 -21.83 -3.08 11.37
C THR A 72 -22.75 -2.72 12.55
N HIS A 73 -23.72 -3.58 12.81
CA HIS A 73 -24.54 -3.57 14.04
C HIS A 73 -23.97 -4.52 15.12
N SER A 74 -22.84 -5.18 14.85
CA SER A 74 -22.23 -6.15 15.76
C SER A 74 -21.86 -5.51 17.10
N ALA A 75 -22.03 -6.27 18.19
CA ALA A 75 -21.62 -5.87 19.53
C ALA A 75 -20.12 -6.07 19.81
N ILE A 76 -19.36 -6.62 18.88
CA ILE A 76 -17.94 -6.86 19.10
C ILE A 76 -17.25 -5.54 19.46
N PRO A 77 -16.58 -5.43 20.64
CA PRO A 77 -15.83 -4.23 20.98
C PRO A 77 -14.71 -3.98 19.95
N PRO A 78 -14.43 -2.71 19.58
CA PRO A 78 -13.47 -2.38 18.51
C PRO A 78 -12.12 -3.09 18.68
N HIS A 79 -11.53 -3.02 19.87
CA HIS A 79 -10.23 -3.64 20.20
C HIS A 79 -10.22 -5.18 20.20
N LYS A 80 -11.40 -5.82 20.14
CA LYS A 80 -11.55 -7.29 20.11
C LYS A 80 -11.56 -7.85 18.69
N TYR A 81 -11.77 -7.04 17.64
CA TYR A 81 -11.74 -7.52 16.26
C TYR A 81 -10.48 -8.30 15.91
N PRO A 82 -9.25 -7.86 16.27
CA PRO A 82 -8.04 -8.64 16.00
C PRO A 82 -8.10 -10.06 16.59
N PHE A 83 -8.57 -10.19 17.82
CA PHE A 83 -8.66 -11.48 18.50
C PHE A 83 -9.69 -12.40 17.83
N VAL A 84 -10.86 -11.89 17.52
CA VAL A 84 -11.92 -12.68 16.88
C VAL A 84 -11.52 -13.09 15.47
N LEU A 85 -11.07 -12.13 14.64
CA LEU A 85 -10.79 -12.39 13.23
C LEU A 85 -9.58 -13.29 13.05
N ASN A 86 -8.52 -13.10 13.82
CA ASN A 86 -7.27 -13.88 13.68
C ASN A 86 -7.42 -15.36 14.07
N THR A 87 -8.49 -15.75 14.77
CA THR A 87 -8.82 -17.18 14.98
C THR A 87 -9.44 -17.84 13.75
N MET A 88 -9.99 -17.04 12.83
CA MET A 88 -10.77 -17.49 11.67
C MET A 88 -10.03 -17.24 10.35
N LEU A 89 -9.12 -16.27 10.33
CA LEU A 89 -8.32 -15.90 9.14
C LEU A 89 -7.22 -16.92 8.86
N PRO A 90 -6.87 -17.16 7.59
CA PRO A 90 -5.69 -17.92 7.23
C PRO A 90 -4.42 -17.24 7.76
N ARG A 91 -3.31 -17.99 7.85
CA ARG A 91 -2.07 -17.51 8.50
C ARG A 91 -1.40 -16.34 7.78
N ASP A 92 -1.67 -16.15 6.53
CA ASP A 92 -1.12 -15.10 5.65
C ASP A 92 -1.92 -13.78 5.67
N ILE A 93 -3.00 -13.69 6.47
CA ILE A 93 -3.73 -12.45 6.76
C ILE A 93 -3.87 -12.28 8.27
N ARG A 94 -3.52 -11.09 8.77
CA ARG A 94 -3.66 -10.71 10.18
C ARG A 94 -4.27 -9.34 10.34
N VAL A 95 -5.17 -9.20 11.29
CA VAL A 95 -5.70 -7.92 11.75
C VAL A 95 -4.94 -7.50 13.01
N HIS A 96 -4.34 -6.31 13.00
CA HIS A 96 -3.56 -5.79 14.13
C HIS A 96 -4.36 -4.88 15.04
N THR A 97 -5.19 -4.02 14.45
CA THR A 97 -5.99 -3.07 15.22
C THR A 97 -7.42 -3.03 14.72
N GLY A 98 -8.34 -2.69 15.63
CA GLY A 98 -9.70 -2.34 15.33
C GLY A 98 -10.11 -1.13 16.16
N ARG A 99 -10.67 -0.10 15.53
CA ARG A 99 -11.21 1.08 16.21
C ARG A 99 -12.52 1.53 15.59
N GLU A 100 -13.35 2.13 16.39
CA GLU A 100 -14.54 2.84 15.90
C GLU A 100 -14.12 4.21 15.38
N VAL A 101 -14.71 4.64 14.27
CA VAL A 101 -14.42 5.92 13.62
C VAL A 101 -15.72 6.66 13.32
N PRO A 102 -15.68 7.96 13.05
CA PRO A 102 -16.85 8.72 12.65
C PRO A 102 -17.61 8.09 11.49
N PRO A 103 -18.95 8.24 11.41
CA PRO A 103 -19.77 7.60 10.37
C PRO A 103 -19.47 8.12 8.95
N ASP A 104 -18.88 9.31 8.82
CA ASP A 104 -18.42 9.90 7.56
C ASP A 104 -16.97 9.51 7.19
N PHE A 105 -16.24 8.82 8.10
CA PHE A 105 -14.88 8.38 7.83
C PHE A 105 -14.82 7.52 6.56
N HIS A 106 -13.86 7.80 5.69
CA HIS A 106 -13.65 7.02 4.48
C HIS A 106 -12.18 6.60 4.33
N ALA A 107 -11.88 5.30 4.45
CA ALA A 107 -10.52 4.76 4.47
C ALA A 107 -9.67 5.19 3.26
N ARG A 108 -10.27 5.39 2.08
CA ARG A 108 -9.54 5.76 0.87
C ARG A 108 -9.39 7.27 0.69
N PHE A 109 -10.42 8.05 1.02
CA PHE A 109 -10.48 9.47 0.65
C PHE A 109 -9.97 10.40 1.75
N MET A 110 -9.93 9.93 3.00
CA MET A 110 -9.40 10.70 4.14
C MET A 110 -7.93 10.41 4.43
N THR A 111 -7.22 9.67 3.53
CA THR A 111 -5.79 9.42 3.72
C THR A 111 -4.98 10.69 3.56
N GLY A 112 -4.06 10.94 4.50
CA GLY A 112 -3.03 11.95 4.37
C GLY A 112 -1.83 11.52 3.51
N GLY A 113 -1.71 10.23 3.20
CA GLY A 113 -0.62 9.67 2.40
C GLY A 113 -0.43 8.18 2.63
N LYS A 114 0.56 7.61 1.95
CA LYS A 114 0.95 6.20 2.05
C LYS A 114 2.45 6.04 2.00
N THR A 115 2.95 5.05 2.74
CA THR A 115 4.34 4.60 2.67
C THR A 115 4.39 3.21 2.05
N TYR A 116 5.27 3.04 1.08
CA TYR A 116 5.60 1.76 0.48
C TYR A 116 7.06 1.43 0.71
N THR A 117 7.34 0.15 0.93
CA THR A 117 8.69 -0.40 1.01
C THR A 117 8.90 -1.39 -0.11
N TYR A 118 10.04 -1.33 -0.78
CA TYR A 118 10.46 -2.34 -1.75
C TYR A 118 11.83 -2.89 -1.34
N ARG A 119 11.95 -4.23 -1.32
CA ARG A 119 13.17 -4.90 -0.86
C ARG A 119 13.81 -5.73 -1.96
N ILE A 120 15.13 -5.68 -2.01
CA ILE A 120 15.97 -6.43 -2.97
C ILE A 120 17.03 -7.19 -2.19
N ILE A 121 17.31 -8.43 -2.59
CA ILE A 121 18.53 -9.14 -2.26
C ILE A 121 19.46 -9.01 -3.44
N ASN A 122 20.56 -8.26 -3.26
CA ASN A 122 21.57 -8.01 -4.29
C ASN A 122 22.84 -8.84 -3.98
N SER A 123 22.80 -10.09 -4.29
CA SER A 123 23.88 -11.05 -4.09
C SER A 123 23.85 -12.13 -5.18
N ARG A 124 24.99 -12.81 -5.37
CA ARG A 124 25.11 -13.86 -6.39
C ARG A 124 24.07 -14.96 -6.24
N HIS A 125 23.74 -15.31 -5.00
CA HIS A 125 22.76 -16.33 -4.65
C HIS A 125 21.59 -15.69 -3.91
N GLY A 126 20.36 -16.03 -4.30
CA GLY A 126 19.16 -15.55 -3.64
C GLY A 126 18.98 -16.14 -2.23
N SER A 127 17.98 -15.66 -1.51
CA SER A 127 17.60 -16.17 -0.18
C SER A 127 16.34 -17.01 -0.27
N ALA A 128 16.41 -18.26 0.18
CA ALA A 128 15.23 -19.13 0.25
C ALA A 128 14.18 -18.61 1.23
N LEU A 129 14.60 -17.98 2.34
CA LEU A 129 13.70 -17.44 3.35
C LEU A 129 13.04 -16.12 2.91
N LYS A 130 13.73 -15.31 2.11
CA LYS A 130 13.26 -14.00 1.65
C LYS A 130 12.62 -14.04 0.24
N ARG A 131 12.52 -15.21 -0.40
CA ARG A 131 12.09 -15.37 -1.80
C ARG A 131 10.72 -14.76 -2.13
N ASN A 132 9.82 -14.71 -1.16
CA ASN A 132 8.46 -14.18 -1.34
C ASN A 132 8.35 -12.68 -1.02
N THR A 133 9.34 -12.08 -0.36
CA THR A 133 9.28 -10.70 0.14
C THR A 133 10.40 -9.81 -0.40
N HIS A 134 11.34 -10.36 -1.18
CA HIS A 134 12.45 -9.62 -1.75
C HIS A 134 12.68 -10.02 -3.20
N LEU A 135 12.95 -9.05 -4.05
CA LEU A 135 13.42 -9.30 -5.41
C LEU A 135 14.88 -9.73 -5.36
N HIS A 136 15.23 -10.87 -5.97
CA HIS A 136 16.61 -11.26 -6.13
C HIS A 136 17.22 -10.62 -7.39
N VAL A 137 18.30 -9.88 -7.23
CA VAL A 137 19.11 -9.29 -8.30
C VAL A 137 20.53 -9.81 -8.18
N PRO A 138 20.96 -10.77 -9.04
CA PRO A 138 22.26 -11.45 -8.89
C PRO A 138 23.45 -10.57 -9.31
N VAL A 139 23.26 -9.62 -10.21
CA VAL A 139 24.33 -8.72 -10.69
C VAL A 139 24.47 -7.56 -9.71
N PRO A 140 25.70 -7.20 -9.31
CA PRO A 140 25.92 -6.06 -8.41
C PRO A 140 25.28 -4.77 -8.91
N LEU A 141 24.65 -4.05 -7.99
CA LEU A 141 24.07 -2.73 -8.22
C LEU A 141 24.95 -1.65 -7.60
N ASP A 142 25.23 -0.59 -8.36
CA ASP A 142 25.77 0.64 -7.80
C ASP A 142 24.64 1.49 -7.24
N THR A 143 24.62 1.67 -5.92
CA THR A 143 23.55 2.43 -5.24
C THR A 143 23.73 3.94 -5.33
N ALA A 144 24.94 4.44 -5.57
CA ALA A 144 25.20 5.89 -5.61
C ALA A 144 24.42 6.61 -6.73
N PRO A 145 24.46 6.16 -8.00
CA PRO A 145 23.62 6.75 -9.05
C PRO A 145 22.12 6.52 -8.81
N MET A 146 21.72 5.39 -8.18
CA MET A 146 20.32 5.12 -7.83
C MET A 146 19.81 6.15 -6.81
N GLU A 147 20.60 6.47 -5.78
CA GLU A 147 20.27 7.47 -4.77
C GLU A 147 20.10 8.86 -5.38
N ARG A 148 21.07 9.30 -6.22
CA ARG A 148 20.97 10.61 -6.91
C ARG A 148 19.73 10.69 -7.77
N ALA A 149 19.44 9.67 -8.57
CA ALA A 149 18.23 9.63 -9.38
C ALA A 149 16.96 9.64 -8.52
N ALA A 150 16.92 8.89 -7.41
CA ALA A 150 15.77 8.84 -6.51
C ALA A 150 15.42 10.21 -5.90
N GLN A 151 16.40 11.08 -5.63
CA GLN A 151 16.16 12.42 -5.10
C GLN A 151 15.36 13.31 -6.07
N THR A 152 15.45 13.07 -7.38
CA THR A 152 14.67 13.83 -8.39
C THR A 152 13.17 13.51 -8.36
N LEU A 153 12.76 12.47 -7.62
CA LEU A 153 11.35 12.12 -7.42
C LEU A 153 10.65 13.00 -6.37
N LEU A 154 11.41 13.70 -5.52
CA LEU A 154 10.86 14.51 -4.43
C LEU A 154 10.10 15.72 -4.97
N GLY A 155 9.03 16.08 -4.27
CA GLY A 155 8.17 17.20 -4.63
C GLY A 155 6.95 16.81 -5.45
N GLN A 156 6.30 17.83 -6.04
CA GLN A 156 5.11 17.66 -6.86
C GLN A 156 5.50 17.57 -8.33
N HIS A 157 5.11 16.47 -8.97
CA HIS A 157 5.39 16.23 -10.39
C HIS A 157 4.17 15.62 -11.09
N ASP A 158 4.14 15.72 -12.43
CA ASP A 158 3.24 14.92 -13.24
C ASP A 158 3.86 13.54 -13.47
N PHE A 159 3.25 12.52 -12.88
CA PHE A 159 3.67 11.13 -12.98
C PHE A 159 2.97 10.36 -14.11
N ALA A 160 2.52 11.03 -15.18
CA ALA A 160 1.83 10.38 -16.30
C ALA A 160 2.64 9.20 -16.88
N ALA A 161 3.95 9.40 -17.11
CA ALA A 161 4.86 8.35 -17.61
C ALA A 161 5.04 7.17 -16.62
N PHE A 162 4.75 7.36 -15.34
CA PHE A 162 4.94 6.35 -14.29
C PHE A 162 3.69 5.49 -14.04
N GLN A 163 2.74 5.53 -14.92
CA GLN A 163 1.51 4.73 -14.84
C GLN A 163 1.52 3.64 -15.89
N ALA A 164 1.24 2.40 -15.46
CA ALA A 164 1.00 1.31 -16.40
C ALA A 164 -0.36 1.44 -17.08
N SER A 165 -0.52 0.82 -18.24
CA SER A 165 -1.81 0.73 -18.97
C SER A 165 -2.89 0.16 -18.05
N GLY A 166 -4.12 0.69 -18.14
CA GLY A 166 -5.26 0.28 -17.30
C GLY A 166 -5.42 1.09 -16.00
N GLY A 167 -4.58 2.08 -15.74
CA GLY A 167 -4.77 3.00 -14.63
C GLY A 167 -6.04 3.85 -14.82
N THR A 168 -6.84 4.02 -13.73
CA THR A 168 -8.13 4.75 -13.74
C THR A 168 -8.05 6.11 -13.03
N ALA A 169 -6.85 6.62 -12.79
CA ALA A 169 -6.65 7.89 -12.09
C ALA A 169 -7.12 9.07 -12.97
N LYS A 170 -7.91 9.98 -12.37
CA LYS A 170 -8.39 11.19 -13.07
C LYS A 170 -7.30 12.24 -13.28
N THR A 171 -6.28 12.26 -12.44
CA THR A 171 -5.13 13.16 -12.50
C THR A 171 -3.86 12.37 -12.27
N THR A 172 -2.75 12.83 -12.82
CA THR A 172 -1.43 12.18 -12.70
C THR A 172 -0.45 12.97 -11.84
N VAL A 173 -0.79 14.21 -11.49
CA VAL A 173 0.01 15.06 -10.60
C VAL A 173 -0.08 14.51 -9.16
N ARG A 174 1.10 14.24 -8.56
CA ARG A 174 1.23 13.70 -7.20
C ARG A 174 2.43 14.32 -6.50
N THR A 175 2.39 14.28 -5.16
CA THR A 175 3.50 14.73 -4.33
C THR A 175 4.23 13.55 -3.71
N MET A 176 5.53 13.43 -3.98
CA MET A 176 6.43 12.53 -3.28
C MET A 176 7.05 13.28 -2.10
N ARG A 177 6.80 12.82 -0.87
CA ARG A 177 7.24 13.50 0.35
C ARG A 177 8.61 13.04 0.80
N SER A 178 8.87 11.75 0.70
CA SER A 178 10.18 11.18 0.99
C SER A 178 10.49 10.01 0.08
N VAL A 179 11.77 9.89 -0.20
CA VAL A 179 12.36 8.73 -0.88
C VAL A 179 13.68 8.44 -0.19
N SER A 180 13.84 7.23 0.28
CA SER A 180 15.11 6.75 0.83
C SER A 180 15.50 5.43 0.19
N LEU A 181 16.80 5.27 0.01
CA LEU A 181 17.46 4.03 -0.38
C LEU A 181 18.51 3.74 0.67
N THR A 182 18.50 2.53 1.21
CA THR A 182 19.52 2.07 2.16
C THR A 182 20.05 0.73 1.70
N ARG A 183 21.34 0.48 1.95
CA ARG A 183 21.98 -0.81 1.72
C ARG A 183 22.56 -1.33 3.03
N ALA A 184 22.16 -2.53 3.42
CA ALA A 184 22.71 -3.26 4.54
C ALA A 184 23.17 -4.63 4.02
N GLU A 185 24.47 -4.82 3.90
CA GLU A 185 25.05 -6.02 3.29
C GLU A 185 24.48 -6.30 1.88
N ASP A 186 23.79 -7.40 1.72
CA ASP A 186 23.15 -7.84 0.48
C ASP A 186 21.74 -7.28 0.30
N GLU A 187 21.16 -6.63 1.30
CA GLU A 187 19.81 -6.09 1.24
C GLU A 187 19.81 -4.61 0.84
N ILE A 188 19.02 -4.29 -0.18
CA ILE A 188 18.73 -2.92 -0.59
C ILE A 188 17.25 -2.67 -0.32
N THR A 189 16.96 -1.63 0.45
CA THR A 189 15.59 -1.24 0.83
C THR A 189 15.26 0.15 0.33
N PHE A 190 14.16 0.26 -0.41
CA PHE A 190 13.56 1.53 -0.82
C PHE A 190 12.34 1.82 0.04
N ILE A 191 12.23 3.03 0.54
CA ILE A 191 11.04 3.52 1.22
C ILE A 191 10.57 4.78 0.52
N LEU A 192 9.31 4.77 0.07
CA LEU A 192 8.69 5.87 -0.67
C LEU A 192 7.41 6.31 0.06
N GLU A 193 7.31 7.60 0.35
CA GLU A 193 6.12 8.20 0.93
C GLU A 193 5.57 9.29 0.00
N GLY A 194 4.26 9.27 -0.20
CA GLY A 194 3.56 10.26 -1.03
C GLY A 194 2.08 10.36 -0.68
N ASP A 195 1.41 11.35 -1.26
CA ASP A 195 -0.03 11.59 -1.07
C ASP A 195 -0.88 10.45 -1.62
N ALA A 196 -0.59 10.03 -2.85
CA ALA A 196 -1.23 8.91 -3.53
C ALA A 196 -0.29 8.30 -4.57
N PHE A 197 -0.53 7.03 -4.92
CA PHE A 197 0.29 6.32 -5.91
C PHE A 197 -0.58 5.88 -7.10
N LEU A 198 -0.07 6.11 -8.31
CA LEU A 198 -0.65 5.59 -9.55
C LEU A 198 -0.40 4.09 -9.68
N TYR A 199 -1.15 3.45 -10.55
CA TYR A 199 -1.03 2.02 -10.80
C TYR A 199 0.41 1.64 -11.22
N ASN A 200 1.01 0.68 -10.53
CA ASN A 200 2.39 0.21 -10.69
C ASN A 200 3.51 1.25 -10.46
N ARG A 201 3.21 2.49 -10.04
CA ARG A 201 4.21 3.57 -9.95
C ARG A 201 5.46 3.19 -9.17
N VAL A 202 5.31 2.64 -7.95
CA VAL A 202 6.47 2.25 -7.12
C VAL A 202 7.32 1.20 -7.82
N ARG A 203 6.69 0.21 -8.43
CA ARG A 203 7.40 -0.85 -9.15
C ARG A 203 8.11 -0.35 -10.39
N ILE A 204 7.54 0.62 -11.10
CA ILE A 204 8.20 1.30 -12.24
C ILE A 204 9.40 2.11 -11.77
N ILE A 205 9.27 2.86 -10.67
CA ILE A 205 10.39 3.60 -10.06
C ILE A 205 11.54 2.65 -9.72
N VAL A 206 11.24 1.58 -8.99
CA VAL A 206 12.29 0.63 -8.57
C VAL A 206 12.92 -0.09 -9.75
N GLY A 207 12.13 -0.51 -10.75
CA GLY A 207 12.68 -1.12 -11.97
C GLY A 207 13.62 -0.17 -12.73
N THR A 208 13.26 1.12 -12.79
CA THR A 208 14.12 2.15 -13.38
C THR A 208 15.42 2.33 -12.59
N LEU A 209 15.34 2.38 -11.24
CA LEU A 209 16.51 2.48 -10.37
C LEU A 209 17.43 1.27 -10.52
N ILE A 210 16.89 0.05 -10.66
CA ILE A 210 17.69 -1.15 -10.93
C ILE A 210 18.47 -1.02 -12.26
N GLU A 211 17.83 -0.52 -13.32
CA GLU A 211 18.52 -0.29 -14.61
C GLU A 211 19.62 0.80 -14.49
N ILE A 212 19.39 1.84 -13.68
CA ILE A 212 20.39 2.86 -13.37
C ILE A 212 21.57 2.23 -12.60
N GLY A 213 21.29 1.44 -11.55
CA GLY A 213 22.31 0.76 -10.76
C GLY A 213 23.16 -0.24 -11.57
N HIS A 214 22.63 -0.78 -12.66
CA HIS A 214 23.36 -1.59 -13.63
C HIS A 214 24.14 -0.75 -14.69
N GLY A 215 24.02 0.58 -14.69
CA GLY A 215 24.57 1.44 -15.72
C GLY A 215 23.88 1.31 -17.09
N ARG A 216 22.69 0.71 -17.16
CA ARG A 216 21.93 0.52 -18.41
C ARG A 216 21.05 1.74 -18.75
N ARG A 217 20.86 2.64 -17.82
CA ARG A 217 20.04 3.85 -17.94
C ARG A 217 20.72 5.03 -17.24
N GLY A 218 20.57 6.23 -17.80
CA GLY A 218 21.12 7.45 -17.19
C GLY A 218 20.35 7.86 -15.93
N GLU A 219 21.02 8.56 -15.02
CA GLU A 219 20.43 9.08 -13.78
C GLU A 219 19.31 10.11 -14.04
N ASP A 220 19.29 10.74 -15.22
CA ASP A 220 18.30 11.70 -15.69
C ASP A 220 16.98 11.07 -16.17
N ALA A 221 16.84 9.75 -16.07
CA ALA A 221 15.68 9.02 -16.58
C ALA A 221 14.33 9.56 -16.08
N PHE A 222 14.25 9.92 -14.78
CA PHE A 222 13.02 10.47 -14.22
C PHE A 222 12.75 11.89 -14.73
N LEU A 223 13.78 12.73 -14.86
CA LEU A 223 13.66 14.08 -15.41
C LEU A 223 13.15 14.03 -16.85
N ARG A 224 13.74 13.17 -17.69
CA ARG A 224 13.27 12.95 -19.05
C ARG A 224 11.82 12.46 -19.09
N ALA A 225 11.43 11.57 -18.17
CA ALA A 225 10.06 11.07 -18.09
C ALA A 225 9.05 12.17 -17.73
N TYR A 226 9.43 13.14 -16.89
CA TYR A 226 8.59 14.31 -16.59
C TYR A 226 8.44 15.23 -17.80
N GLU A 227 9.53 15.48 -18.53
CA GLU A 227 9.56 16.37 -19.71
C GLU A 227 8.75 15.81 -20.88
N THR A 228 8.91 14.51 -21.13
CA THR A 228 8.33 13.88 -22.34
C THR A 228 7.00 13.19 -22.10
N SER A 229 6.64 12.90 -20.85
CA SER A 229 5.54 12.02 -20.46
C SER A 229 5.60 10.63 -21.13
N ASP A 230 6.79 10.23 -21.60
CA ASP A 230 7.01 8.95 -22.28
C ASP A 230 7.38 7.85 -21.29
N ARG A 231 6.58 6.78 -21.27
CA ARG A 231 6.84 5.57 -20.46
C ARG A 231 8.17 4.90 -20.82
N LEU A 232 8.64 5.02 -22.06
CA LEU A 232 9.90 4.43 -22.52
C LEU A 232 11.15 5.11 -21.94
N ALA A 233 11.00 6.32 -21.41
CA ALA A 233 12.08 6.96 -20.63
C ALA A 233 12.39 6.20 -19.33
N LEU A 234 11.46 5.38 -18.85
CA LEU A 234 11.56 4.59 -17.61
C LEU A 234 11.88 3.12 -17.87
N GLY A 235 12.39 2.44 -16.85
CA GLY A 235 12.71 1.02 -16.88
C GLY A 235 11.49 0.09 -16.82
N VAL A 236 11.77 -1.20 -16.79
CA VAL A 236 10.73 -2.24 -16.65
C VAL A 236 10.00 -2.14 -15.29
N THR A 237 8.77 -2.65 -15.24
CA THR A 237 8.04 -2.73 -13.97
C THR A 237 8.63 -3.86 -13.12
N ALA A 238 9.18 -3.52 -11.95
CA ALA A 238 9.74 -4.50 -11.02
C ALA A 238 8.69 -5.52 -10.55
N PRO A 239 9.08 -6.77 -10.25
CA PRO A 239 8.17 -7.79 -9.74
C PRO A 239 7.40 -7.38 -8.48
N PRO A 240 6.18 -7.91 -8.25
CA PRO A 240 5.34 -7.46 -7.13
C PRO A 240 5.83 -7.91 -5.75
N HIS A 241 6.45 -9.08 -5.66
CA HIS A 241 6.80 -9.73 -4.38
C HIS A 241 7.87 -8.99 -3.55
N GLY A 242 8.58 -8.01 -4.12
CA GLY A 242 9.45 -7.12 -3.33
C GLY A 242 8.70 -5.95 -2.71
N LEU A 243 7.43 -5.71 -3.10
CA LEU A 243 6.65 -4.53 -2.71
C LEU A 243 5.72 -4.81 -1.54
N GLU A 244 5.70 -3.89 -0.59
CA GLU A 244 4.85 -3.90 0.59
C GLU A 244 4.22 -2.51 0.81
N LEU A 245 2.89 -2.45 1.01
CA LEU A 245 2.23 -1.28 1.57
C LEU A 245 2.51 -1.23 3.07
N THR A 246 3.47 -0.42 3.48
CA THR A 246 3.95 -0.40 4.87
C THR A 246 3.00 0.33 5.79
N LYS A 247 2.43 1.48 5.32
CA LYS A 247 1.56 2.30 6.16
C LYS A 247 0.59 3.14 5.34
N VAL A 248 -0.61 3.30 5.86
CA VAL A 248 -1.59 4.32 5.44
C VAL A 248 -1.65 5.39 6.51
N HIS A 249 -1.45 6.65 6.13
CA HIS A 249 -1.45 7.78 7.05
C HIS A 249 -2.83 8.45 7.06
N TYR A 250 -3.33 8.77 8.24
CA TYR A 250 -4.54 9.57 8.42
C TYR A 250 -4.23 10.77 9.29
N PRO A 251 -4.72 11.97 8.96
CA PRO A 251 -4.64 13.12 9.86
C PRO A 251 -5.50 12.86 11.10
N GLU A 252 -5.14 13.41 12.24
CA GLU A 252 -5.91 13.25 13.48
C GLU A 252 -7.36 13.70 13.32
N ALA A 253 -7.59 14.78 12.57
CA ALA A 253 -8.93 15.30 12.28
C ALA A 253 -9.86 14.24 11.63
N ALA A 254 -9.33 13.25 10.93
CA ALA A 254 -10.13 12.16 10.35
C ALA A 254 -10.81 11.27 11.41
N PHE A 255 -10.41 11.39 12.67
CA PHE A 255 -10.91 10.58 13.78
C PHE A 255 -11.78 11.36 14.76
N ILE A 256 -11.97 12.64 14.55
CA ILE A 256 -12.78 13.52 15.40
C ILE A 256 -14.20 13.50 14.86
N ARG A 257 -15.18 13.21 15.72
CA ARG A 257 -16.60 13.33 15.35
C ARG A 257 -16.98 14.79 15.24
N PRO A 258 -17.82 15.19 14.27
CA PRO A 258 -18.29 16.56 14.16
C PRO A 258 -18.89 17.13 15.46
N GLU A 259 -19.57 16.28 16.24
CA GLU A 259 -20.17 16.60 17.53
C GLU A 259 -19.14 16.84 18.65
N ASP A 260 -17.90 16.35 18.50
CA ASP A 260 -16.81 16.52 19.46
C ASP A 260 -15.99 17.79 19.21
N ILE A 261 -16.26 18.51 18.10
CA ILE A 261 -15.65 19.80 17.79
C ILE A 261 -16.33 20.85 18.67
N ARG A 262 -15.73 21.15 19.81
CA ARG A 262 -16.15 22.31 20.61
C ARG A 262 -15.69 23.58 19.92
N TRP A 263 -16.62 24.31 19.35
CA TRP A 263 -16.39 25.71 18.95
C TRP A 263 -16.17 26.49 20.24
N HIS A 264 -14.95 26.96 20.51
CA HIS A 264 -14.73 27.99 21.48
C HIS A 264 -15.23 29.28 20.81
N GLU A 265 -16.47 29.66 21.11
CA GLU A 265 -16.92 31.04 20.89
C GLU A 265 -16.08 31.91 21.84
N GLU A 266 -15.11 32.65 21.27
CA GLU A 266 -14.45 33.76 21.92
C GLU A 266 -15.34 35.02 21.83
#